data_c63ca8578dfc856693168b3c21427804
#
_entry.id   c63ca8578dfc856693168b3c21427804
#
_cell.length_a   1.000
_cell.length_b   1.000
_cell.length_c   1.000
_cell.angle_alpha   90.00
_cell.angle_beta   90.00
_cell.angle_gamma   90.00
#
_symmetry.space_group_name_H-M   'P 1'
#
loop_
_entity.id
_entity.type
_entity.pdbx_description
1 polymer ?
#
loop_
_entity_poly.entity_id
_entity_poly.type
_entity_poly.pdbx_seq_one_letter_code
_entity_poly.pdbx_strand_id
1 'polypeptide(L)'
;YDGIGFLDMKEKGHREIPGYHIHEEAKVDLKHFLQSYDEVIAAVGSNELREKKINQVKAWGIPLAAIVHPTAIISPSASISQGCTVLARAVINPNARIGIGCIINTGAIVEHDCVVEDFVNICPGVSMAGHTRIGRKSFIGIGSTVIDDIRVGKEVVIGAGAAVIRDIPDYAVAVGVPAKVR
;
A
#
# COMPACT_ATOMS: atom_id res chain seq x y z
N TYR A 1 6.72 11.82 16.59
CA TYR A 1 7.87 12.27 15.80
C TYR A 1 8.11 13.76 16.09
N ASP A 2 9.36 14.13 16.37
CA ASP A 2 9.71 15.52 16.72
C ASP A 2 9.90 16.39 15.48
N GLY A 3 10.05 15.80 14.30
CA GLY A 3 10.15 16.48 13.01
C GLY A 3 9.72 15.62 11.84
N ILE A 4 9.07 16.23 10.87
CA ILE A 4 8.63 15.58 9.62
C ILE A 4 9.20 16.37 8.45
N GLY A 5 9.93 15.71 7.54
CA GLY A 5 10.41 16.26 6.29
C GLY A 5 9.64 15.69 5.10
N PHE A 6 9.38 16.52 4.11
CA PHE A 6 8.76 16.11 2.86
C PHE A 6 9.75 16.23 1.71
N LEU A 7 9.77 15.19 0.86
CA LEU A 7 10.59 15.13 -0.34
C LEU A 7 9.71 14.84 -1.56
N ASP A 8 9.77 15.65 -2.60
CA ASP A 8 9.09 15.40 -3.87
C ASP A 8 10.10 15.09 -4.97
N MET A 9 9.73 14.17 -5.86
CA MET A 9 10.56 13.73 -6.98
C MET A 9 10.59 14.72 -8.15
N LYS A 10 9.61 15.60 -8.25
CA LYS A 10 9.49 16.62 -9.31
C LYS A 10 8.90 17.89 -8.76
N GLU A 11 9.42 19.00 -9.25
CA GLU A 11 8.79 20.31 -9.16
C GLU A 11 7.42 20.27 -9.88
N LYS A 12 6.39 19.90 -9.14
CA LYS A 12 5.01 20.06 -9.58
C LYS A 12 4.45 21.29 -8.91
N GLY A 13 4.74 22.49 -9.48
CA GLY A 13 4.14 23.77 -9.08
C GLY A 13 3.84 23.86 -7.58
N HIS A 14 3.76 24.99 -7.01
CA HIS A 14 3.60 25.29 -5.58
C HIS A 14 2.65 24.37 -4.82
N ARG A 15 3.13 23.19 -4.40
CA ARG A 15 2.48 22.41 -3.36
C ARG A 15 3.01 22.91 -2.02
N GLU A 16 2.20 23.68 -1.34
CA GLU A 16 2.48 24.07 0.03
C GLU A 16 1.77 23.10 0.96
N ILE A 17 2.54 22.53 1.88
CA ILE A 17 1.98 21.88 3.06
C ILE A 17 2.17 22.88 4.19
N PRO A 18 1.09 23.46 4.75
CA PRO A 18 1.22 24.50 5.77
C PRO A 18 2.09 24.04 6.93
N GLY A 19 3.13 24.82 7.23
CA GLY A 19 4.08 24.51 8.32
C GLY A 19 5.22 23.57 7.95
N TYR A 20 5.30 23.08 6.70
CA TYR A 20 6.37 22.18 6.28
C TYR A 20 7.05 22.66 5.00
N HIS A 21 8.37 22.49 4.96
CA HIS A 21 9.14 22.68 3.74
C HIS A 21 9.20 21.38 2.93
N ILE A 22 8.93 21.49 1.61
CA ILE A 22 9.05 20.36 0.69
C ILE A 22 10.39 20.48 -0.03
N HIS A 23 11.25 19.50 0.16
CA HIS A 23 12.53 19.40 -0.54
C HIS A 23 12.33 18.73 -1.91
N GLU A 24 13.10 19.16 -2.91
CA GLU A 24 13.14 18.51 -4.22
C GLU A 24 14.24 17.46 -4.23
N GLU A 25 13.90 16.22 -4.60
CA GLU A 25 14.84 15.11 -4.66
C GLU A 25 16.07 15.43 -5.52
N ALA A 26 15.89 16.14 -6.64
CA ALA A 26 16.97 16.50 -7.54
C ALA A 26 17.95 17.56 -7.00
N LYS A 27 17.56 18.28 -5.92
CA LYS A 27 18.35 19.38 -5.32
C LYS A 27 19.07 18.98 -4.05
N VAL A 28 18.93 17.74 -3.59
CA VAL A 28 19.56 17.24 -2.35
C VAL A 28 20.42 16.03 -2.63
N ASP A 29 21.47 15.83 -1.81
CA ASP A 29 22.08 14.49 -1.71
C ASP A 29 21.07 13.59 -1.00
N LEU A 30 20.33 12.81 -1.77
CA LEU A 30 19.20 12.03 -1.31
C LEU A 30 19.57 11.08 -0.16
N LYS A 31 20.70 10.39 -0.26
CA LYS A 31 21.15 9.46 0.77
C LYS A 31 21.45 10.19 2.08
N HIS A 32 22.24 11.23 2.01
CA HIS A 32 22.61 12.03 3.18
C HIS A 32 21.38 12.70 3.81
N PHE A 33 20.49 13.25 2.98
CA PHE A 33 19.24 13.85 3.45
C PHE A 33 18.37 12.85 4.20
N LEU A 34 18.13 11.64 3.63
CA LEU A 34 17.30 10.64 4.28
C LEU A 34 17.94 10.05 5.54
N GLN A 35 19.27 9.98 5.61
CA GLN A 35 20.00 9.53 6.80
C GLN A 35 19.89 10.49 8.00
N SER A 36 19.43 11.73 7.79
CA SER A 36 19.17 12.68 8.90
C SER A 36 17.84 12.43 9.62
N TYR A 37 17.05 11.45 9.16
CA TYR A 37 15.78 11.05 9.77
C TYR A 37 15.88 9.64 10.35
N ASP A 38 15.14 9.39 11.44
CA ASP A 38 15.11 8.08 12.10
C ASP A 38 14.45 7.01 11.23
N GLU A 39 13.40 7.39 10.49
CA GLU A 39 12.63 6.50 9.62
C GLU A 39 12.12 7.22 8.38
N VAL A 40 11.90 6.48 7.31
CA VAL A 40 11.42 6.99 6.02
C VAL A 40 10.21 6.21 5.53
N ILE A 41 9.27 6.90 4.90
CA ILE A 41 8.12 6.27 4.20
C ILE A 41 8.09 6.70 2.73
N ALA A 42 7.84 5.76 1.82
CA ALA A 42 7.63 6.05 0.41
C ALA A 42 6.14 6.26 0.12
N ALA A 43 5.66 7.51 0.22
CA ALA A 43 4.27 7.89 -0.03
C ALA A 43 3.96 7.97 -1.53
N VAL A 44 4.13 6.87 -2.26
CA VAL A 44 3.99 6.77 -3.72
C VAL A 44 2.92 5.77 -4.10
N GLY A 45 1.91 6.20 -4.87
CA GLY A 45 0.77 5.37 -5.28
C GLY A 45 1.14 4.26 -6.30
N SER A 46 2.10 4.51 -7.20
CA SER A 46 2.58 3.48 -8.14
C SER A 46 3.31 2.37 -7.40
N ASN A 47 2.84 1.13 -7.54
CA ASN A 47 3.44 -0.04 -6.89
C ASN A 47 4.90 -0.24 -7.30
N GLU A 48 5.19 -0.10 -8.59
CA GLU A 48 6.54 -0.25 -9.14
C GLU A 48 7.50 0.83 -8.62
N LEU A 49 7.06 2.09 -8.67
CA LEU A 49 7.90 3.21 -8.19
C LEU A 49 8.09 3.14 -6.67
N ARG A 50 7.05 2.75 -5.92
CA ARG A 50 7.14 2.56 -4.47
C ARG A 50 8.14 1.45 -4.12
N GLU A 51 8.09 0.32 -4.83
CA GLU A 51 9.07 -0.75 -4.70
C GLU A 51 10.50 -0.26 -4.95
N LYS A 52 10.72 0.45 -6.06
CA LYS A 52 12.04 0.99 -6.42
C LYS A 52 12.58 1.91 -5.30
N LYS A 53 11.75 2.81 -4.78
CA LYS A 53 12.14 3.75 -3.72
C LYS A 53 12.42 3.02 -2.39
N ILE A 54 11.57 2.10 -2.00
CA ILE A 54 11.76 1.30 -0.79
C ILE A 54 13.05 0.46 -0.88
N ASN A 55 13.31 -0.19 -2.00
CA ASN A 55 14.52 -0.98 -2.19
C ASN A 55 15.78 -0.10 -2.16
N GLN A 56 15.71 1.11 -2.71
CA GLN A 56 16.81 2.09 -2.64
C GLN A 56 17.11 2.50 -1.19
N VAL A 57 16.08 2.85 -0.42
CA VAL A 57 16.21 3.22 1.00
C VAL A 57 16.77 2.06 1.83
N LYS A 58 16.27 0.84 1.61
CA LYS A 58 16.78 -0.38 2.26
C LYS A 58 18.25 -0.65 1.93
N ALA A 59 18.67 -0.46 0.68
CA ALA A 59 20.05 -0.65 0.27
C ALA A 59 21.02 0.34 0.96
N TRP A 60 20.51 1.46 1.44
CA TRP A 60 21.27 2.42 2.23
C TRP A 60 21.25 2.16 3.74
N GLY A 61 20.54 1.11 4.17
CA GLY A 61 20.41 0.76 5.59
C GLY A 61 19.52 1.72 6.39
N ILE A 62 18.66 2.50 5.71
CA ILE A 62 17.77 3.46 6.38
C ILE A 62 16.49 2.74 6.80
N PRO A 63 16.02 2.91 8.05
CA PRO A 63 14.79 2.28 8.53
C PRO A 63 13.54 2.77 7.77
N LEU A 64 12.60 1.87 7.59
CA LEU A 64 11.30 2.17 6.96
C LEU A 64 10.20 2.23 8.00
N ALA A 65 9.50 3.34 8.07
CA ALA A 65 8.30 3.49 8.88
C ALA A 65 7.14 2.61 8.37
N ALA A 66 6.27 2.16 9.26
CA ALA A 66 4.92 1.74 8.95
C ALA A 66 3.96 2.77 9.54
N ILE A 67 3.22 3.49 8.68
CA ILE A 67 2.32 4.56 9.11
C ILE A 67 0.90 4.03 9.20
N VAL A 68 0.29 4.16 10.38
CA VAL A 68 -1.08 3.74 10.64
C VAL A 68 -1.89 4.94 11.11
N HIS A 69 -2.97 5.25 10.39
CA HIS A 69 -3.88 6.32 10.77
C HIS A 69 -4.58 5.96 12.10
N PRO A 70 -4.75 6.91 13.06
CA PRO A 70 -5.30 6.62 14.39
C PRO A 70 -6.74 6.10 14.39
N THR A 71 -7.49 6.28 13.29
CA THR A 71 -8.84 5.71 13.14
C THR A 71 -8.87 4.35 12.41
N ALA A 72 -7.73 3.79 12.06
CA ALA A 72 -7.67 2.42 11.57
C ALA A 72 -7.87 1.43 12.72
N ILE A 73 -8.55 0.32 12.42
CA ILE A 73 -8.79 -0.76 13.39
C ILE A 73 -7.93 -1.94 12.98
N ILE A 74 -6.99 -2.31 13.84
CA ILE A 74 -6.05 -3.40 13.56
C ILE A 74 -6.16 -4.42 14.68
N SER A 75 -6.42 -5.67 14.31
CA SER A 75 -6.39 -6.79 15.24
C SER A 75 -5.01 -6.96 15.87
N PRO A 76 -4.89 -7.25 17.16
CA PRO A 76 -3.60 -7.53 17.80
C PRO A 76 -2.84 -8.73 17.22
N SER A 77 -3.54 -9.66 16.57
CA SER A 77 -2.93 -10.82 15.89
C SER A 77 -2.59 -10.57 14.42
N ALA A 78 -2.93 -9.42 13.86
CA ALA A 78 -2.51 -9.04 12.52
C ALA A 78 -1.04 -8.60 12.49
N SER A 79 -0.37 -8.83 11.37
CA SER A 79 1.00 -8.37 11.16
C SER A 79 1.10 -7.41 9.98
N ILE A 80 1.80 -6.30 10.18
CA ILE A 80 2.02 -5.27 9.17
C ILE A 80 3.53 -5.06 9.05
N SER A 81 4.06 -5.28 7.84
CA SER A 81 5.47 -5.10 7.56
C SER A 81 5.85 -3.63 7.40
N GLN A 82 7.15 -3.36 7.43
CA GLN A 82 7.72 -2.03 7.24
C GLN A 82 7.35 -1.42 5.86
N GLY A 83 7.38 -0.11 5.77
CA GLY A 83 7.08 0.64 4.54
C GLY A 83 5.58 0.70 4.19
N CYS A 84 4.70 0.15 5.04
CA CYS A 84 3.26 0.15 4.81
C CYS A 84 2.60 1.47 5.20
N THR A 85 1.52 1.80 4.50
CA THR A 85 0.62 2.89 4.87
C THR A 85 -0.78 2.34 5.06
N VAL A 86 -1.34 2.49 6.26
CA VAL A 86 -2.72 2.12 6.60
C VAL A 86 -3.51 3.39 6.85
N LEU A 87 -4.49 3.68 6.01
CA LEU A 87 -5.21 4.94 6.01
C LEU A 87 -6.48 4.91 6.88
N ALA A 88 -7.14 6.07 6.96
CA ALA A 88 -8.28 6.28 7.83
C ALA A 88 -9.38 5.23 7.65
N ARG A 89 -9.91 4.72 8.78
CA ARG A 89 -11.01 3.73 8.84
C ARG A 89 -10.71 2.40 8.13
N ALA A 90 -9.47 2.11 7.77
CA ALA A 90 -9.11 0.77 7.31
C ALA A 90 -9.28 -0.22 8.46
N VAL A 91 -9.70 -1.45 8.13
CA VAL A 91 -9.88 -2.54 9.09
C VAL A 91 -8.99 -3.70 8.67
N ILE A 92 -8.15 -4.19 9.58
CA ILE A 92 -7.30 -5.36 9.37
C ILE A 92 -7.60 -6.36 10.48
N ASN A 93 -8.23 -7.46 10.10
CA ASN A 93 -8.81 -8.45 10.99
C ASN A 93 -7.80 -9.51 11.47
N PRO A 94 -8.18 -10.43 12.39
CA PRO A 94 -7.26 -11.38 13.01
C PRO A 94 -6.44 -12.19 12.01
N ASN A 95 -5.16 -12.40 12.33
CA ASN A 95 -4.20 -13.21 11.58
C ASN A 95 -3.91 -12.72 10.15
N ALA A 96 -4.47 -11.58 9.73
CA ALA A 96 -4.14 -11.00 8.44
C ALA A 96 -2.65 -10.60 8.39
N ARG A 97 -1.99 -10.86 7.28
CA ARG A 97 -0.57 -10.58 7.06
C ARG A 97 -0.40 -9.61 5.90
N ILE A 98 0.21 -8.46 6.20
CA ILE A 98 0.46 -7.40 5.23
C ILE A 98 1.96 -7.33 4.96
N GLY A 99 2.34 -7.58 3.71
CA GLY A 99 3.71 -7.55 3.22
C GLY A 99 4.31 -6.14 3.17
N ILE A 100 5.58 -6.05 2.76
CA ILE A 100 6.35 -4.81 2.74
C ILE A 100 5.74 -3.79 1.75
N GLY A 101 5.70 -2.52 2.15
CA GLY A 101 5.38 -1.42 1.26
C GLY A 101 3.94 -1.44 0.72
N CYS A 102 3.02 -2.11 1.37
CA CYS A 102 1.61 -2.12 1.00
C CYS A 102 0.90 -0.82 1.35
N ILE A 103 -0.14 -0.51 0.60
CA ILE A 103 -1.10 0.55 0.93
C ILE A 103 -2.44 -0.12 1.23
N ILE A 104 -2.95 0.05 2.45
CA ILE A 104 -4.31 -0.31 2.84
C ILE A 104 -5.06 1.01 2.96
N ASN A 105 -5.84 1.33 1.94
CA ASN A 105 -6.37 2.68 1.75
C ASN A 105 -7.63 2.93 2.58
N THR A 106 -8.14 4.16 2.53
CA THR A 106 -9.26 4.65 3.33
C THR A 106 -10.47 3.71 3.27
N GLY A 107 -10.93 3.25 4.44
CA GLY A 107 -12.10 2.39 4.56
C GLY A 107 -11.97 0.99 3.94
N ALA A 108 -10.77 0.56 3.55
CA ALA A 108 -10.54 -0.80 3.07
C ALA A 108 -10.65 -1.82 4.21
N ILE A 109 -11.20 -2.99 3.91
CA ILE A 109 -11.38 -4.09 4.86
C ILE A 109 -10.58 -5.29 4.37
N VAL A 110 -9.67 -5.76 5.21
CA VAL A 110 -8.91 -6.99 5.03
C VAL A 110 -9.35 -7.94 6.13
N GLU A 111 -10.12 -8.96 5.77
CA GLU A 111 -10.68 -9.92 6.71
C GLU A 111 -9.63 -10.89 7.27
N HIS A 112 -10.10 -11.75 8.21
CA HIS A 112 -9.24 -12.67 8.95
C HIS A 112 -8.49 -13.65 8.00
N ASP A 113 -7.29 -14.04 8.41
CA ASP A 113 -6.43 -15.00 7.72
C ASP A 113 -6.05 -14.63 6.29
N CYS A 114 -6.29 -13.38 5.87
CA CYS A 114 -5.87 -12.87 4.58
C CYS A 114 -4.35 -12.70 4.49
N VAL A 115 -3.81 -12.87 3.29
CA VAL A 115 -2.41 -12.59 2.97
C VAL A 115 -2.34 -11.57 1.84
N VAL A 116 -1.80 -10.41 2.14
CA VAL A 116 -1.48 -9.37 1.17
C VAL A 116 0.03 -9.32 1.00
N GLU A 117 0.51 -9.77 -0.17
CA GLU A 117 1.95 -9.81 -0.45
C GLU A 117 2.54 -8.41 -0.64
N ASP A 118 3.86 -8.32 -0.86
CA ASP A 118 4.59 -7.05 -0.92
C ASP A 118 4.09 -6.10 -2.02
N PHE A 119 4.13 -4.80 -1.73
CA PHE A 119 3.85 -3.71 -2.66
C PHE A 119 2.44 -3.71 -3.28
N VAL A 120 1.50 -4.39 -2.66
CA VAL A 120 0.09 -4.36 -3.06
C VAL A 120 -0.54 -3.02 -2.70
N ASN A 121 -1.48 -2.58 -3.53
CA ASN A 121 -2.35 -1.44 -3.25
C ASN A 121 -3.79 -1.90 -3.14
N ILE A 122 -4.33 -1.88 -1.93
CA ILE A 122 -5.75 -2.08 -1.63
C ILE A 122 -6.40 -0.72 -1.60
N CYS A 123 -7.11 -0.35 -2.68
CA CYS A 123 -7.68 0.98 -2.88
C CYS A 123 -8.84 1.31 -1.89
N PRO A 124 -9.30 2.57 -1.84
CA PRO A 124 -10.38 2.98 -0.94
C PRO A 124 -11.63 2.12 -1.05
N GLY A 125 -12.20 1.74 0.09
CA GLY A 125 -13.46 0.99 0.16
C GLY A 125 -13.44 -0.43 -0.41
N VAL A 126 -12.28 -1.01 -0.66
CA VAL A 126 -12.15 -2.43 -1.03
C VAL A 126 -12.55 -3.30 0.16
N SER A 127 -13.32 -4.35 -0.08
CA SER A 127 -13.64 -5.36 0.94
C SER A 127 -13.16 -6.74 0.48
N MET A 128 -12.32 -7.36 1.29
CA MET A 128 -11.79 -8.71 1.06
C MET A 128 -12.31 -9.62 2.16
N ALA A 129 -12.99 -10.68 1.79
CA ALA A 129 -13.43 -11.71 2.72
C ALA A 129 -12.28 -12.63 3.16
N GLY A 130 -12.53 -13.48 4.16
CA GLY A 130 -11.50 -14.27 4.83
C GLY A 130 -10.71 -15.20 3.91
N HIS A 131 -9.50 -15.58 4.35
CA HIS A 131 -8.59 -16.52 3.66
C HIS A 131 -8.14 -16.08 2.25
N THR A 132 -8.46 -14.85 1.83
CA THR A 132 -8.07 -14.31 0.52
C THR A 132 -6.57 -14.06 0.44
N ARG A 133 -5.96 -14.34 -0.72
CA ARG A 133 -4.55 -14.06 -1.00
C ARG A 133 -4.41 -13.10 -2.16
N ILE A 134 -3.70 -11.99 -1.96
CA ILE A 134 -3.38 -11.01 -3.01
C ILE A 134 -1.88 -11.06 -3.29
N GLY A 135 -1.54 -11.44 -4.51
CA GLY A 135 -0.16 -11.55 -4.96
C GLY A 135 0.53 -10.21 -5.13
N ARG A 136 1.85 -10.26 -5.05
CA ARG A 136 2.77 -9.13 -5.05
C ARG A 136 2.46 -8.11 -6.15
N LYS A 137 2.58 -6.83 -5.82
CA LYS A 137 2.36 -5.66 -6.71
C LYS A 137 0.97 -5.55 -7.35
N SER A 138 0.01 -6.36 -6.94
CA SER A 138 -1.35 -6.24 -7.45
C SER A 138 -2.02 -4.95 -7.00
N PHE A 139 -2.93 -4.45 -7.83
CA PHE A 139 -3.71 -3.24 -7.62
C PHE A 139 -5.18 -3.62 -7.55
N ILE A 140 -5.78 -3.48 -6.38
CA ILE A 140 -7.19 -3.81 -6.13
C ILE A 140 -7.98 -2.51 -6.17
N GLY A 141 -8.72 -2.31 -7.25
CA GLY A 141 -9.37 -1.03 -7.58
C GLY A 141 -10.45 -0.61 -6.57
N ILE A 142 -10.67 0.70 -6.50
CA ILE A 142 -11.60 1.34 -5.55
C ILE A 142 -12.97 0.65 -5.53
N GLY A 143 -13.48 0.35 -4.32
CA GLY A 143 -14.81 -0.21 -4.10
C GLY A 143 -15.03 -1.62 -4.64
N SER A 144 -13.97 -2.33 -5.05
CA SER A 144 -14.10 -3.73 -5.45
C SER A 144 -14.29 -4.65 -4.25
N THR A 145 -14.84 -5.82 -4.49
CA THR A 145 -15.07 -6.85 -3.48
C THR A 145 -14.43 -8.17 -3.90
N VAL A 146 -13.90 -8.91 -2.95
CA VAL A 146 -13.31 -10.25 -3.17
C VAL A 146 -13.97 -11.20 -2.18
N ILE A 147 -14.58 -12.28 -2.67
CA ILE A 147 -15.18 -13.29 -1.79
C ILE A 147 -14.09 -14.11 -1.10
N ASP A 148 -14.50 -14.93 -0.14
CA ASP A 148 -13.63 -15.82 0.63
C ASP A 148 -12.86 -16.85 -0.21
N ASP A 149 -11.72 -17.31 0.32
CA ASP A 149 -10.85 -18.32 -0.27
C ASP A 149 -10.34 -18.03 -1.70
N ILE A 150 -10.36 -16.78 -2.16
CA ILE A 150 -9.88 -16.39 -3.49
C ILE A 150 -8.38 -16.11 -3.49
N ARG A 151 -7.72 -16.55 -4.57
CA ARG A 151 -6.35 -16.16 -4.90
C ARG A 151 -6.34 -15.18 -6.08
N VAL A 152 -5.86 -14.00 -5.86
CA VAL A 152 -5.48 -13.04 -6.89
C VAL A 152 -3.97 -13.12 -7.09
N GLY A 153 -3.53 -13.40 -8.33
CA GLY A 153 -2.11 -13.55 -8.68
C GLY A 153 -1.30 -12.27 -8.48
N LYS A 154 -0.02 -12.34 -8.84
CA LYS A 154 0.89 -11.17 -8.78
C LYS A 154 0.65 -10.23 -9.97
N GLU A 155 0.92 -8.94 -9.75
CA GLU A 155 0.83 -7.89 -10.78
C GLU A 155 -0.53 -7.85 -11.49
N VAL A 156 -1.60 -8.23 -10.77
CA VAL A 156 -2.98 -8.19 -11.24
C VAL A 156 -3.56 -6.80 -11.03
N VAL A 157 -4.41 -6.37 -11.98
CA VAL A 157 -5.24 -5.16 -11.82
C VAL A 157 -6.70 -5.57 -11.73
N ILE A 158 -7.32 -5.32 -10.59
CA ILE A 158 -8.76 -5.42 -10.40
C ILE A 158 -9.37 -4.04 -10.64
N GLY A 159 -10.33 -3.95 -11.55
CA GLY A 159 -11.02 -2.69 -11.86
C GLY A 159 -11.89 -2.18 -10.72
N ALA A 160 -12.16 -0.87 -10.73
CA ALA A 160 -13.04 -0.24 -9.75
C ALA A 160 -14.42 -0.91 -9.73
N GLY A 161 -14.98 -1.15 -8.52
CA GLY A 161 -16.30 -1.76 -8.34
C GLY A 161 -16.45 -3.20 -8.80
N ALA A 162 -15.36 -3.89 -9.14
CA ALA A 162 -15.41 -5.28 -9.59
C ALA A 162 -15.77 -6.24 -8.45
N ALA A 163 -16.51 -7.30 -8.75
CA ALA A 163 -16.79 -8.39 -7.81
C ALA A 163 -16.01 -9.65 -8.20
N VAL A 164 -14.94 -9.93 -7.47
CA VAL A 164 -14.06 -11.08 -7.72
C VAL A 164 -14.63 -12.30 -7.00
N ILE A 165 -15.12 -13.27 -7.80
CA ILE A 165 -15.76 -14.49 -7.31
C ILE A 165 -15.04 -15.77 -7.76
N ARG A 166 -13.85 -15.65 -8.32
CA ARG A 166 -12.96 -16.74 -8.76
C ARG A 166 -11.53 -16.28 -8.73
N ASP A 167 -10.61 -17.23 -8.67
CA ASP A 167 -9.18 -16.96 -8.77
C ASP A 167 -8.84 -16.18 -10.04
N ILE A 168 -7.90 -15.24 -9.89
CA ILE A 168 -7.40 -14.42 -11.00
C ILE A 168 -5.92 -14.76 -11.21
N PRO A 169 -5.52 -15.15 -12.43
CA PRO A 169 -4.13 -15.52 -12.71
C PRO A 169 -3.19 -14.30 -12.67
N ASP A 170 -1.89 -14.58 -12.57
CA ASP A 170 -0.84 -13.57 -12.61
C ASP A 170 -0.97 -12.64 -13.83
N TYR A 171 -0.61 -11.38 -13.67
CA TYR A 171 -0.55 -10.36 -14.73
C TYR A 171 -1.86 -10.03 -15.42
N ALA A 172 -2.98 -10.51 -14.90
CA ALA A 172 -4.29 -10.30 -15.49
C ALA A 172 -4.88 -8.92 -15.16
N VAL A 173 -5.76 -8.45 -16.04
CA VAL A 173 -6.67 -7.34 -15.76
C VAL A 173 -8.08 -7.93 -15.67
N ALA A 174 -8.75 -7.77 -14.52
CA ALA A 174 -10.11 -8.29 -14.32
C ALA A 174 -11.07 -7.16 -13.92
N VAL A 175 -12.22 -7.10 -14.59
CA VAL A 175 -13.21 -6.02 -14.41
C VAL A 175 -14.63 -6.54 -14.45
N GLY A 176 -15.55 -5.81 -13.83
CA GLY A 176 -17.00 -6.05 -13.91
C GLY A 176 -17.57 -6.82 -12.74
N VAL A 177 -18.88 -7.08 -12.80
CA VAL A 177 -19.67 -7.80 -11.81
C VAL A 177 -20.46 -8.90 -12.53
N PRO A 178 -20.05 -10.17 -12.42
CA PRO A 178 -18.81 -10.65 -11.79
C PRO A 178 -17.55 -10.23 -12.59
N ALA A 179 -16.40 -10.17 -11.90
CA ALA A 179 -15.12 -9.83 -12.54
C ALA A 179 -14.72 -10.89 -13.57
N LYS A 180 -14.30 -10.43 -14.75
CA LYS A 180 -13.80 -11.27 -15.84
C LYS A 180 -12.44 -10.77 -16.28
N VAL A 181 -11.52 -11.70 -16.51
CA VAL A 181 -10.21 -11.42 -17.12
C VAL A 181 -10.43 -10.96 -18.58
N ARG A 182 -9.71 -9.90 -18.94
CA ARG A 182 -9.70 -9.32 -20.30
C ARG A 182 -8.46 -9.77 -21.05
#